data_ddaa36c15b5028b1506cfb885ea4dea7
#
_entry.id   ddaa36c15b5028b1506cfb885ea4dea7
#
_cell.length_a   1.000
_cell.length_b   1.000
_cell.length_c   1.000
_cell.angle_alpha   90.00
_cell.angle_beta   90.00
_cell.angle_gamma   90.00
#
_symmetry.space_group_name_H-M   'P 1'
#
loop_
_entity.id
_entity.type
_entity.pdbx_description
1 polymer ?
#
loop_
_entity_poly.entity_id
_entity_poly.type
_entity_poly.pdbx_seq_one_letter_code
_entity_poly.pdbx_strand_id
1 'polypeptide(L)'
;DTHGLPVELGVEKALGITKEDIGKTISVAEYNAACRKDVMKFTKEWEDLTHKMGYWVDMTDPYITYDNRYIETLWWLLKQLYKKGLLYKGYTIQPYSPAAGTGLSSHELNQPGCYRDVKDTTMVAQFKMKHPKPEMAEWGTPYFLAWTTTPWTLPSNTALCVGPKIDYVAVQTYNGYSGEKMTVVLAKALLYTHFNKKAEGIALEDYKPGDKLIPFKIVGEYKGPDLVGMEYEQLIPWVKPIDVAEDGSWTPSDKGFRVISGDYVTTEDGTGIVHIAPTFGADDAFVARAAGIPSLFMINKKGETRPMVDLTGKFFLIDELDEDFVKACVNVDLYKDYQGKWVKNAYDPQFTVDGKYDEQVAQAAESLDIEICMMMKAARQAFKIEKHVHNYPHCWRTD
;
A
#
# COMPACT_ATOMS: atom_id res chain seq x y z
N ASP A 1 -32.32 -5.23 -2.56
CA ASP A 1 -31.23 -4.33 -2.93
C ASP A 1 -31.05 -4.31 -4.44
N THR A 2 -31.10 -3.13 -5.04
CA THR A 2 -31.04 -2.93 -6.49
C THR A 2 -29.76 -2.22 -6.93
N HIS A 3 -28.81 -2.07 -6.03
CA HIS A 3 -27.52 -1.45 -6.29
C HIS A 3 -26.39 -2.49 -6.13
N GLY A 4 -25.30 -2.26 -6.79
CA GLY A 4 -24.09 -3.00 -6.52
C GLY A 4 -23.29 -3.36 -7.76
N LEU A 5 -22.04 -3.67 -7.50
CA LEU A 5 -21.02 -3.99 -8.49
C LEU A 5 -21.40 -5.11 -9.50
N PRO A 6 -22.13 -6.19 -9.11
CA PRO A 6 -22.53 -7.20 -10.09
C PRO A 6 -23.40 -6.66 -11.21
N VAL A 7 -24.32 -5.73 -10.90
CA VAL A 7 -25.18 -5.09 -11.94
C VAL A 7 -24.33 -4.20 -12.84
N GLU A 8 -23.45 -3.38 -12.24
CA GLU A 8 -22.56 -2.50 -12.99
C GLU A 8 -21.66 -3.27 -13.95
N LEU A 9 -20.95 -4.27 -13.47
CA LEU A 9 -20.06 -5.10 -14.30
C LEU A 9 -20.83 -5.88 -15.38
N GLY A 10 -22.02 -6.37 -15.07
CA GLY A 10 -22.90 -7.04 -16.04
C GLY A 10 -23.31 -6.11 -17.18
N VAL A 11 -23.70 -4.89 -16.86
CA VAL A 11 -24.11 -3.87 -17.83
C VAL A 11 -22.91 -3.36 -18.64
N GLU A 12 -21.77 -3.08 -18.02
CA GLU A 12 -20.53 -2.68 -18.69
C GLU A 12 -20.13 -3.73 -19.73
N LYS A 13 -20.15 -5.00 -19.36
CA LYS A 13 -19.87 -6.12 -20.26
C LYS A 13 -20.89 -6.23 -21.39
N ALA A 14 -22.18 -6.06 -21.11
CA ALA A 14 -23.25 -6.15 -22.09
C ALA A 14 -23.20 -5.01 -23.11
N LEU A 15 -22.77 -3.81 -22.68
CA LEU A 15 -22.62 -2.63 -23.53
C LEU A 15 -21.25 -2.55 -24.21
N GLY A 16 -20.27 -3.37 -23.80
CA GLY A 16 -18.90 -3.32 -24.31
C GLY A 16 -18.14 -2.04 -23.91
N ILE A 17 -18.42 -1.50 -22.72
CA ILE A 17 -17.84 -0.26 -22.19
C ILE A 17 -17.06 -0.53 -20.91
N THR A 18 -16.29 0.47 -20.51
CA THR A 18 -15.60 0.54 -19.20
C THR A 18 -16.20 1.66 -18.35
N LYS A 19 -15.86 1.71 -17.07
CA LYS A 19 -16.26 2.84 -16.19
C LYS A 19 -15.79 4.20 -16.69
N GLU A 20 -14.68 4.24 -17.40
CA GLU A 20 -14.12 5.47 -17.99
C GLU A 20 -14.98 6.05 -19.12
N ASP A 21 -15.84 5.24 -19.73
CA ASP A 21 -16.73 5.64 -20.82
C ASP A 21 -17.99 6.35 -20.32
N ILE A 22 -18.36 6.13 -19.04
CA ILE A 22 -19.57 6.69 -18.43
C ILE A 22 -19.43 8.21 -18.29
N GLY A 23 -20.36 8.94 -18.87
CA GLY A 23 -20.31 10.41 -18.94
C GLY A 23 -19.46 10.97 -20.08
N LYS A 24 -18.83 10.10 -20.92
CA LYS A 24 -18.05 10.47 -22.10
C LYS A 24 -18.67 9.92 -23.38
N THR A 25 -18.63 8.59 -23.56
CA THR A 25 -19.17 7.90 -24.75
C THR A 25 -20.61 7.45 -24.57
N ILE A 26 -21.03 7.21 -23.32
CA ILE A 26 -22.41 6.94 -22.91
C ILE A 26 -22.81 7.92 -21.81
N SER A 27 -24.02 8.46 -21.85
CA SER A 27 -24.50 9.34 -20.78
C SER A 27 -24.77 8.56 -19.50
N VAL A 28 -24.63 9.24 -18.34
CA VAL A 28 -24.98 8.67 -17.02
C VAL A 28 -26.46 8.21 -17.00
N ALA A 29 -27.36 8.94 -17.66
CA ALA A 29 -28.77 8.60 -17.72
C ALA A 29 -29.03 7.30 -18.49
N GLU A 30 -28.37 7.09 -19.64
CA GLU A 30 -28.49 5.86 -20.43
C GLU A 30 -27.87 4.66 -19.69
N TYR A 31 -26.72 4.85 -19.05
CA TYR A 31 -26.10 3.82 -18.22
C TYR A 31 -27.02 3.41 -17.05
N ASN A 32 -27.54 4.38 -16.30
CA ASN A 32 -28.48 4.12 -15.18
C ASN A 32 -29.77 3.42 -15.67
N ALA A 33 -30.29 3.78 -16.85
CA ALA A 33 -31.45 3.12 -17.41
C ALA A 33 -31.17 1.64 -17.74
N ALA A 34 -29.99 1.34 -18.28
CA ALA A 34 -29.54 -0.03 -18.53
C ALA A 34 -29.41 -0.82 -17.22
N CYS A 35 -28.81 -0.25 -16.18
CA CYS A 35 -28.70 -0.88 -14.86
C CYS A 35 -30.07 -1.17 -14.22
N ARG A 36 -31.02 -0.21 -14.28
CA ARG A 36 -32.38 -0.42 -13.77
C ARG A 36 -33.12 -1.53 -14.50
N LYS A 37 -32.88 -1.68 -15.80
CA LYS A 37 -33.48 -2.77 -16.59
C LYS A 37 -32.86 -4.11 -16.22
N ASP A 38 -31.55 -4.19 -16.09
CA ASP A 38 -30.84 -5.45 -15.84
C ASP A 38 -31.11 -5.98 -14.42
N VAL A 39 -31.09 -5.12 -13.41
CA VAL A 39 -31.27 -5.52 -11.99
C VAL A 39 -32.62 -6.15 -11.70
N MET A 40 -33.66 -5.81 -12.46
CA MET A 40 -35.02 -6.36 -12.30
C MET A 40 -35.29 -7.64 -13.11
N LYS A 41 -34.31 -8.09 -13.88
CA LYS A 41 -34.43 -9.18 -14.84
C LYS A 41 -34.94 -10.49 -14.23
N PHE A 42 -34.52 -10.83 -13.02
CA PHE A 42 -34.82 -12.09 -12.35
C PHE A 42 -35.80 -11.94 -11.18
N THR A 43 -36.58 -10.86 -11.14
CA THR A 43 -37.52 -10.59 -10.04
C THR A 43 -38.54 -11.72 -9.89
N LYS A 44 -39.08 -12.21 -11.01
CA LYS A 44 -40.07 -13.28 -10.99
C LYS A 44 -39.51 -14.60 -10.45
N GLU A 45 -38.29 -14.95 -10.82
CA GLU A 45 -37.63 -16.15 -10.33
C GLU A 45 -37.37 -16.07 -8.81
N TRP A 46 -37.03 -14.89 -8.29
CA TRP A 46 -36.90 -14.65 -6.87
C TRP A 46 -38.22 -14.76 -6.12
N GLU A 47 -39.31 -14.24 -6.68
CA GLU A 47 -40.65 -14.38 -6.12
C GLU A 47 -41.09 -15.84 -6.07
N ASP A 48 -40.93 -16.56 -7.20
CA ASP A 48 -41.26 -17.99 -7.29
C ASP A 48 -40.44 -18.82 -6.29
N LEU A 49 -39.14 -18.53 -6.13
CA LEU A 49 -38.29 -19.19 -5.14
C LEU A 49 -38.73 -18.90 -3.72
N THR A 50 -39.04 -17.65 -3.40
CA THR A 50 -39.51 -17.21 -2.07
C THR A 50 -40.78 -17.98 -1.67
N HIS A 51 -41.72 -18.11 -2.59
CA HIS A 51 -42.94 -18.90 -2.36
C HIS A 51 -42.63 -20.40 -2.17
N LYS A 52 -41.76 -20.96 -3.00
CA LYS A 52 -41.38 -22.40 -2.88
C LYS A 52 -40.66 -22.72 -1.56
N MET A 53 -39.88 -21.77 -1.05
CA MET A 53 -39.21 -21.91 0.25
C MET A 53 -40.17 -21.76 1.43
N GLY A 54 -41.41 -21.38 1.19
CA GLY A 54 -42.42 -21.17 2.25
C GLY A 54 -42.16 -19.89 3.08
N TYR A 55 -41.45 -18.94 2.52
CA TYR A 55 -41.29 -17.62 3.16
C TYR A 55 -42.63 -16.88 3.17
N TRP A 56 -43.03 -16.45 4.36
CA TRP A 56 -44.30 -15.76 4.52
C TRP A 56 -44.07 -14.25 4.59
N VAL A 57 -43.98 -13.62 3.43
CA VAL A 57 -43.78 -12.17 3.26
C VAL A 57 -44.79 -11.60 2.28
N ASP A 58 -45.13 -10.32 2.45
CA ASP A 58 -45.95 -9.58 1.50
C ASP A 58 -45.07 -9.12 0.35
N MET A 59 -45.35 -9.60 -0.85
CA MET A 59 -44.61 -9.29 -2.08
C MET A 59 -45.31 -8.25 -2.97
N THR A 60 -46.43 -7.69 -2.51
CA THR A 60 -47.23 -6.70 -3.27
C THR A 60 -46.62 -5.31 -3.28
N ASP A 61 -45.87 -4.93 -2.23
CA ASP A 61 -45.11 -3.70 -2.13
C ASP A 61 -43.65 -3.99 -1.76
N PRO A 62 -42.85 -4.44 -2.73
CA PRO A 62 -41.48 -4.87 -2.45
C PRO A 62 -40.57 -3.68 -2.15
N TYR A 63 -39.57 -3.95 -1.34
CA TYR A 63 -38.52 -3.01 -0.98
C TYR A 63 -37.54 -2.86 -2.15
N ILE A 64 -37.57 -1.72 -2.84
CA ILE A 64 -36.74 -1.42 -4.02
C ILE A 64 -35.86 -0.21 -3.71
N THR A 65 -34.54 -0.41 -3.63
CA THR A 65 -33.61 0.62 -3.15
C THR A 65 -33.36 1.75 -4.15
N TYR A 66 -33.74 1.64 -5.44
CA TYR A 66 -33.71 2.74 -6.37
C TYR A 66 -35.04 3.52 -6.46
N ASP A 67 -36.09 3.08 -5.73
CA ASP A 67 -37.37 3.83 -5.67
C ASP A 67 -37.13 5.18 -4.95
N ASN A 68 -37.74 6.25 -5.45
CA ASN A 68 -37.60 7.59 -4.88
C ASN A 68 -38.04 7.65 -3.44
N ARG A 69 -39.11 6.93 -3.04
CA ARG A 69 -39.58 6.87 -1.66
C ARG A 69 -38.50 6.38 -0.71
N TYR A 70 -37.74 5.35 -1.13
CA TYR A 70 -36.60 4.82 -0.38
C TYR A 70 -35.46 5.84 -0.32
N ILE A 71 -35.07 6.38 -1.48
CA ILE A 71 -33.97 7.35 -1.59
C ILE A 71 -34.23 8.61 -0.76
N GLU A 72 -35.44 9.18 -0.83
CA GLU A 72 -35.82 10.37 -0.06
C GLU A 72 -35.73 10.12 1.45
N THR A 73 -36.23 8.98 1.91
CA THR A 73 -36.14 8.58 3.34
C THR A 73 -34.69 8.45 3.79
N LEU A 74 -33.85 7.80 2.97
CA LEU A 74 -32.41 7.63 3.27
C LEU A 74 -31.71 9.00 3.34
N TRP A 75 -31.97 9.88 2.37
CA TRP A 75 -31.42 11.24 2.37
C TRP A 75 -31.86 12.06 3.57
N TRP A 76 -33.10 11.89 4.00
CA TRP A 76 -33.60 12.56 5.22
C TRP A 76 -32.81 12.08 6.45
N LEU A 77 -32.55 10.78 6.59
CA LEU A 77 -31.74 10.20 7.68
C LEU A 77 -30.32 10.73 7.65
N LEU A 78 -29.66 10.71 6.49
CA LEU A 78 -28.31 11.24 6.32
C LEU A 78 -28.24 12.74 6.68
N LYS A 79 -29.27 13.52 6.32
CA LYS A 79 -29.38 14.93 6.70
C LYS A 79 -29.46 15.12 8.23
N GLN A 80 -30.09 14.19 8.97
CA GLN A 80 -30.10 14.27 10.44
C GLN A 80 -28.70 14.00 11.01
N LEU A 81 -27.96 13.03 10.46
CA LEU A 81 -26.60 12.75 10.87
C LEU A 81 -25.67 13.94 10.56
N TYR A 82 -25.79 14.53 9.38
CA TYR A 82 -25.01 15.72 9.00
C TYR A 82 -25.25 16.89 9.96
N LYS A 83 -26.53 17.18 10.30
CA LYS A 83 -26.88 18.25 11.27
C LYS A 83 -26.30 18.03 12.66
N LYS A 84 -26.06 16.78 13.04
CA LYS A 84 -25.43 16.40 14.32
C LYS A 84 -23.88 16.40 14.25
N GLY A 85 -23.27 16.75 13.11
CA GLY A 85 -21.82 16.70 12.91
C GLY A 85 -21.25 15.28 12.83
N LEU A 86 -22.10 14.26 12.67
CA LEU A 86 -21.69 12.86 12.61
C LEU A 86 -21.36 12.39 11.18
N LEU A 87 -21.73 13.16 10.17
CA LEU A 87 -21.40 12.93 8.76
C LEU A 87 -20.50 14.05 8.28
N TYR A 88 -19.29 13.70 7.85
CA TYR A 88 -18.28 14.64 7.36
C TYR A 88 -17.55 14.05 6.15
N LYS A 89 -16.91 14.90 5.36
CA LYS A 89 -16.06 14.48 4.24
C LYS A 89 -14.67 14.13 4.76
N GLY A 90 -14.18 12.95 4.40
CA GLY A 90 -12.84 12.48 4.77
C GLY A 90 -12.36 11.45 3.79
N TYR A 91 -11.17 10.91 4.03
CA TYR A 91 -10.64 9.76 3.31
C TYR A 91 -10.29 8.64 4.29
N THR A 92 -10.29 7.42 3.80
CA THR A 92 -9.82 6.23 4.53
C THR A 92 -8.99 5.36 3.60
N ILE A 93 -8.13 4.56 4.19
CA ILE A 93 -7.37 3.54 3.46
C ILE A 93 -8.20 2.26 3.45
N GLN A 94 -8.44 1.74 2.27
CA GLN A 94 -9.12 0.46 2.08
C GLN A 94 -8.54 -0.26 0.87
N PRO A 95 -8.60 -1.60 0.82
CA PRO A 95 -8.24 -2.36 -0.37
C PRO A 95 -9.04 -1.89 -1.58
N TYR A 96 -8.38 -1.79 -2.71
CA TYR A 96 -8.98 -1.32 -3.96
C TYR A 96 -8.67 -2.30 -5.08
N SER A 97 -9.69 -2.68 -5.87
CA SER A 97 -9.52 -3.50 -7.06
C SER A 97 -9.53 -2.60 -8.31
N PRO A 98 -8.39 -2.43 -9.00
CA PRO A 98 -8.36 -1.69 -10.26
C PRO A 98 -9.25 -2.29 -11.34
N ALA A 99 -9.31 -3.62 -11.43
CA ALA A 99 -10.15 -4.33 -12.40
C ALA A 99 -11.65 -4.11 -12.17
N ALA A 100 -12.09 -4.06 -10.92
CA ALA A 100 -13.47 -3.75 -10.56
C ALA A 100 -13.74 -2.23 -10.48
N GLY A 101 -12.69 -1.40 -10.42
CA GLY A 101 -12.77 0.06 -10.30
C GLY A 101 -13.42 0.53 -8.99
N THR A 102 -13.25 -0.23 -7.90
CA THR A 102 -13.89 0.09 -6.61
C THR A 102 -13.08 -0.41 -5.41
N GLY A 103 -13.32 0.24 -4.26
CA GLY A 103 -12.85 -0.25 -2.96
C GLY A 103 -13.58 -1.53 -2.55
N LEU A 104 -12.89 -2.38 -1.81
CA LEU A 104 -13.42 -3.64 -1.28
C LEU A 104 -13.65 -3.51 0.22
N SER A 105 -14.80 -3.96 0.69
CA SER A 105 -15.11 -4.03 2.12
C SER A 105 -14.37 -5.21 2.79
N SER A 106 -14.22 -5.15 4.11
CA SER A 106 -13.70 -6.27 4.89
C SER A 106 -14.51 -7.55 4.71
N HIS A 107 -15.84 -7.43 4.52
CA HIS A 107 -16.71 -8.58 4.24
C HIS A 107 -16.37 -9.24 2.90
N GLU A 108 -16.10 -8.47 1.86
CA GLU A 108 -15.70 -8.99 0.55
C GLU A 108 -14.34 -9.70 0.61
N LEU A 109 -13.41 -9.21 1.44
CA LEU A 109 -12.12 -9.86 1.66
C LEU A 109 -12.20 -11.10 2.56
N ASN A 110 -13.29 -11.30 3.29
CA ASN A 110 -13.52 -12.50 4.08
C ASN A 110 -14.22 -13.62 3.31
N GLN A 111 -14.46 -13.46 2.00
CA GLN A 111 -15.01 -14.53 1.19
C GLN A 111 -14.01 -15.69 1.04
N PRO A 112 -14.48 -16.95 1.05
CA PRO A 112 -13.61 -18.10 0.86
C PRO A 112 -12.81 -18.00 -0.45
N GLY A 113 -11.49 -18.23 -0.38
CA GLY A 113 -10.59 -18.18 -1.53
C GLY A 113 -10.13 -16.79 -1.95
N CYS A 114 -10.48 -15.73 -1.19
CA CYS A 114 -9.97 -14.38 -1.46
C CYS A 114 -8.46 -14.26 -1.19
N TYR A 115 -7.95 -14.97 -0.19
CA TYR A 115 -6.52 -14.99 0.10
C TYR A 115 -5.87 -16.21 -0.56
N ARG A 116 -4.82 -15.95 -1.33
CA ARG A 116 -4.03 -16.99 -2.01
C ARG A 116 -2.55 -16.74 -1.78
N ASP A 117 -1.78 -17.83 -1.80
CA ASP A 117 -0.33 -17.74 -1.73
C ASP A 117 0.22 -17.18 -3.03
N VAL A 118 0.95 -16.07 -2.94
CA VAL A 118 1.70 -15.48 -4.05
C VAL A 118 3.18 -15.45 -3.72
N LYS A 119 4.02 -15.59 -4.74
CA LYS A 119 5.48 -15.54 -4.62
C LYS A 119 5.99 -14.20 -5.14
N ASP A 120 6.20 -13.26 -4.25
CA ASP A 120 6.68 -11.92 -4.55
C ASP A 120 8.18 -11.75 -4.27
N THR A 121 8.78 -10.71 -4.86
CA THR A 121 10.11 -10.24 -4.49
C THR A 121 9.99 -9.34 -3.29
N THR A 122 10.72 -9.65 -2.23
CA THR A 122 10.72 -8.91 -0.97
C THR A 122 12.10 -8.30 -0.74
N MET A 123 12.15 -7.28 0.10
CA MET A 123 13.38 -6.56 0.41
C MET A 123 13.49 -6.23 1.89
N VAL A 124 14.70 -6.36 2.42
CA VAL A 124 15.14 -5.67 3.62
C VAL A 124 15.90 -4.42 3.17
N ALA A 125 15.30 -3.27 3.38
CA ALA A 125 15.86 -1.97 2.99
C ALA A 125 16.67 -1.34 4.13
N GLN A 126 17.67 -0.52 3.76
CA GLN A 126 18.58 0.19 4.65
C GLN A 126 18.21 1.67 4.73
N PHE A 127 17.72 2.10 5.88
CA PHE A 127 17.32 3.48 6.14
C PHE A 127 18.44 4.19 6.90
N LYS A 128 19.19 5.05 6.22
CA LYS A 128 20.39 5.71 6.76
C LYS A 128 20.03 6.68 7.86
N MET A 129 20.62 6.51 9.04
CA MET A 129 20.41 7.40 10.20
C MET A 129 21.06 8.77 9.97
N LYS A 130 20.36 9.83 10.35
CA LYS A 130 20.91 11.20 10.31
C LYS A 130 21.78 11.51 11.56
N HIS A 131 21.25 11.16 12.72
CA HIS A 131 21.86 11.45 14.03
C HIS A 131 21.94 10.16 14.84
N PRO A 132 22.87 9.24 14.50
CA PRO A 132 23.03 7.97 15.21
C PRO A 132 23.56 8.18 16.61
N LYS A 133 23.32 7.20 17.49
CA LYS A 133 24.03 7.14 18.78
C LYS A 133 25.53 6.87 18.55
N PRO A 134 26.42 7.34 19.44
CA PRO A 134 27.88 7.26 19.21
C PRO A 134 28.35 5.85 18.83
N GLU A 135 27.92 4.83 19.57
CA GLU A 135 28.29 3.44 19.35
C GLU A 135 27.81 2.86 17.99
N MET A 136 26.75 3.43 17.44
CA MET A 136 26.27 3.04 16.11
C MET A 136 27.12 3.63 14.98
N ALA A 137 27.80 4.74 15.22
CA ALA A 137 28.60 5.46 14.23
C ALA A 137 30.08 5.01 14.17
N GLU A 138 30.52 4.14 15.09
CA GLU A 138 31.93 3.73 15.20
C GLU A 138 32.37 2.81 14.06
N TRP A 139 31.42 2.13 13.39
CA TRP A 139 31.72 1.13 12.37
C TRP A 139 30.89 1.31 11.11
N GLY A 140 31.39 2.09 10.16
CA GLY A 140 30.71 2.33 8.90
C GLY A 140 29.44 3.15 9.03
N THR A 141 28.56 3.07 8.05
CA THR A 141 27.32 3.83 8.00
C THR A 141 26.22 3.15 8.82
N PRO A 142 25.53 3.86 9.72
CA PRO A 142 24.44 3.30 10.52
C PRO A 142 23.09 3.34 9.79
N TYR A 143 22.34 2.23 9.87
CA TYR A 143 21.04 2.05 9.22
C TYR A 143 20.03 1.40 10.15
N PHE A 144 18.75 1.78 10.02
CA PHE A 144 17.64 0.92 10.40
C PHE A 144 17.35 -0.08 9.28
N LEU A 145 17.01 -1.31 9.62
CA LEU A 145 16.56 -2.32 8.68
C LEU A 145 15.05 -2.47 8.76
N ALA A 146 14.35 -2.29 7.64
CA ALA A 146 12.93 -2.63 7.56
C ALA A 146 12.65 -3.53 6.35
N TRP A 147 11.78 -4.52 6.55
CA TRP A 147 11.39 -5.50 5.55
C TRP A 147 10.06 -5.13 4.93
N THR A 148 9.91 -5.40 3.63
CA THR A 148 8.65 -5.25 2.91
C THR A 148 8.43 -6.37 1.90
N THR A 149 7.19 -6.79 1.76
CA THR A 149 6.71 -7.69 0.69
C THR A 149 6.25 -6.89 -0.55
N THR A 150 6.18 -5.57 -0.45
CA THR A 150 5.69 -4.66 -1.50
C THR A 150 6.69 -3.53 -1.74
N PRO A 151 7.86 -3.79 -2.38
CA PRO A 151 8.88 -2.78 -2.62
C PRO A 151 8.35 -1.52 -3.34
N TRP A 152 7.30 -1.63 -4.16
CA TRP A 152 6.68 -0.51 -4.85
C TRP A 152 6.06 0.55 -3.90
N THR A 153 5.84 0.23 -2.60
CA THR A 153 5.35 1.20 -1.61
C THR A 153 6.49 2.00 -0.94
N LEU A 154 7.75 1.56 -1.07
CA LEU A 154 8.90 2.23 -0.44
C LEU A 154 9.06 3.71 -0.83
N PRO A 155 8.75 4.15 -2.07
CA PRO A 155 8.79 5.58 -2.41
C PRO A 155 7.83 6.44 -1.59
N SER A 156 6.78 5.84 -1.03
CA SER A 156 5.79 6.51 -0.17
C SER A 156 6.07 6.37 1.33
N ASN A 157 7.25 5.87 1.70
CA ASN A 157 7.69 5.81 3.09
C ASN A 157 7.79 7.20 3.70
N THR A 158 7.22 7.38 4.90
CA THR A 158 7.33 8.63 5.68
C THR A 158 7.75 8.43 7.13
N ALA A 159 7.73 7.18 7.63
CA ALA A 159 8.22 6.83 8.97
C ALA A 159 8.71 5.38 9.05
N LEU A 160 9.38 5.05 10.14
CA LEU A 160 9.64 3.67 10.58
C LEU A 160 8.94 3.44 11.91
N CYS A 161 8.34 2.27 12.12
CA CYS A 161 7.63 1.96 13.35
C CYS A 161 8.32 0.83 14.11
N VAL A 162 8.54 1.05 15.42
CA VAL A 162 9.09 0.08 16.35
C VAL A 162 8.05 -0.34 17.38
N GLY A 163 8.15 -1.59 17.86
CA GLY A 163 7.28 -2.08 18.93
C GLY A 163 7.75 -1.59 20.31
N PRO A 164 6.87 -1.01 21.15
CA PRO A 164 7.28 -0.45 22.43
C PRO A 164 7.82 -1.47 23.43
N LYS A 165 7.47 -2.76 23.26
CA LYS A 165 7.88 -3.87 24.12
C LYS A 165 8.98 -4.75 23.50
N ILE A 166 9.43 -4.43 22.29
CA ILE A 166 10.43 -5.21 21.55
C ILE A 166 11.83 -4.74 21.92
N ASP A 167 12.75 -5.72 22.05
CA ASP A 167 14.18 -5.48 22.21
C ASP A 167 14.84 -5.40 20.85
N TYR A 168 15.68 -4.39 20.67
CA TYR A 168 16.45 -4.12 19.45
C TYR A 168 17.95 -4.19 19.74
N VAL A 169 18.72 -4.53 18.70
CA VAL A 169 20.18 -4.57 18.76
C VAL A 169 20.78 -3.75 17.64
N ALA A 170 21.89 -3.07 17.96
CA ALA A 170 22.79 -2.48 16.96
C ALA A 170 23.90 -3.47 16.66
N VAL A 171 24.11 -3.79 15.40
CA VAL A 171 24.99 -4.83 14.92
C VAL A 171 25.97 -4.27 13.91
N GLN A 172 27.24 -4.29 14.23
CA GLN A 172 28.33 -4.01 13.30
C GLN A 172 28.54 -5.20 12.35
N THR A 173 28.62 -4.94 11.06
CA THR A 173 28.75 -5.99 10.03
C THR A 173 29.21 -5.39 8.69
N TYR A 174 29.04 -6.15 7.63
CA TYR A 174 29.24 -5.74 6.24
C TYR A 174 27.98 -6.00 5.41
N ASN A 175 27.74 -5.15 4.42
CA ASN A 175 26.70 -5.41 3.44
C ASN A 175 27.12 -6.57 2.51
N GLY A 176 26.28 -7.58 2.38
CA GLY A 176 26.56 -8.77 1.56
C GLY A 176 26.68 -8.52 0.06
N TYR A 177 26.13 -7.39 -0.44
CA TYR A 177 26.19 -7.03 -1.86
C TYR A 177 27.39 -6.13 -2.19
N SER A 178 27.66 -5.13 -1.34
CA SER A 178 28.70 -4.12 -1.59
C SER A 178 30.01 -4.39 -0.85
N GLY A 179 29.99 -5.20 0.19
CA GLY A 179 31.15 -5.43 1.07
C GLY A 179 31.49 -4.24 1.98
N GLU A 180 30.65 -3.22 2.03
CA GLU A 180 30.87 -2.03 2.85
C GLU A 180 30.58 -2.28 4.32
N LYS A 181 31.37 -1.64 5.20
CA LYS A 181 31.15 -1.63 6.63
C LYS A 181 29.86 -0.89 6.96
N MET A 182 29.08 -1.46 7.86
CA MET A 182 27.82 -0.87 8.32
C MET A 182 27.47 -1.26 9.74
N THR A 183 26.66 -0.46 10.39
CA THR A 183 25.98 -0.80 11.64
C THR A 183 24.49 -0.83 11.37
N VAL A 184 23.81 -1.92 11.72
CA VAL A 184 22.37 -2.07 11.45
C VAL A 184 21.59 -2.29 12.71
N VAL A 185 20.36 -1.74 12.77
CA VAL A 185 19.45 -1.91 13.90
C VAL A 185 18.27 -2.77 13.45
N LEU A 186 17.97 -3.83 14.21
CA LEU A 186 16.84 -4.73 14.03
C LEU A 186 16.42 -5.34 15.38
N ALA A 187 15.26 -6.00 15.43
CA ALA A 187 14.80 -6.70 16.61
C ALA A 187 15.76 -7.84 17.01
N LYS A 188 16.11 -7.91 18.30
CA LYS A 188 17.01 -8.94 18.85
C LYS A 188 16.52 -10.36 18.58
N ALA A 189 15.20 -10.59 18.65
CA ALA A 189 14.59 -11.88 18.37
C ALA A 189 14.79 -12.37 16.93
N LEU A 190 14.99 -11.44 15.97
CA LEU A 190 15.18 -11.73 14.54
C LEU A 190 16.65 -11.70 14.10
N LEU A 191 17.58 -11.57 15.04
CA LEU A 191 19.01 -11.48 14.73
C LEU A 191 19.46 -12.65 13.84
N TYR A 192 19.18 -13.87 14.22
CA TYR A 192 19.63 -15.07 13.51
C TYR A 192 18.81 -15.42 12.26
N THR A 193 17.74 -14.70 11.98
CA THR A 193 17.03 -14.73 10.68
C THR A 193 17.86 -14.01 9.60
N HIS A 194 18.60 -13.00 10.01
CA HIS A 194 19.39 -12.15 9.11
C HIS A 194 20.91 -12.43 9.17
N PHE A 195 21.40 -12.95 10.29
CA PHE A 195 22.81 -13.26 10.52
C PHE A 195 23.01 -14.74 10.76
N ASN A 196 24.02 -15.32 10.09
CA ASN A 196 24.35 -16.73 10.28
C ASN A 196 25.03 -16.93 11.64
N LYS A 197 24.44 -17.74 12.50
CA LYS A 197 24.99 -18.03 13.83
C LYS A 197 26.44 -18.56 13.79
N LYS A 198 26.85 -19.22 12.69
CA LYS A 198 28.25 -19.69 12.52
C LYS A 198 29.25 -18.57 12.34
N ALA A 199 28.77 -17.35 12.01
CA ALA A 199 29.63 -16.18 11.89
C ALA A 199 29.78 -15.40 13.22
N GLU A 200 29.06 -15.83 14.26
CA GLU A 200 29.20 -15.25 15.60
C GLU A 200 30.59 -15.53 16.17
N GLY A 201 31.28 -14.48 16.66
CA GLY A 201 32.63 -14.60 17.17
C GLY A 201 33.76 -14.55 16.14
N ILE A 202 33.44 -14.51 14.83
CA ILE A 202 34.46 -14.19 13.82
C ILE A 202 34.79 -12.70 13.93
N ALA A 203 36.09 -12.37 13.94
CA ALA A 203 36.53 -10.98 14.00
C ALA A 203 36.09 -10.23 12.73
N LEU A 204 35.60 -8.98 12.92
CA LEU A 204 35.13 -8.16 11.79
C LEU A 204 36.24 -7.92 10.74
N GLU A 205 37.48 -7.80 11.22
CA GLU A 205 38.69 -7.57 10.41
C GLU A 205 39.06 -8.72 9.51
N ASP A 206 38.59 -9.95 9.81
CA ASP A 206 38.88 -11.16 9.03
C ASP A 206 38.02 -11.26 7.76
N TYR A 207 36.97 -10.43 7.63
CA TYR A 207 36.08 -10.45 6.47
C TYR A 207 36.76 -10.02 5.18
N LYS A 208 36.55 -10.79 4.14
CA LYS A 208 36.93 -10.45 2.77
C LYS A 208 35.69 -10.40 1.87
N PRO A 209 35.61 -9.42 0.96
CA PRO A 209 34.48 -9.35 0.02
C PRO A 209 34.30 -10.65 -0.76
N GLY A 210 33.09 -11.22 -0.70
CA GLY A 210 32.78 -12.51 -1.31
C GLY A 210 32.74 -13.70 -0.34
N ASP A 211 33.16 -13.51 0.92
CA ASP A 211 33.01 -14.56 1.94
C ASP A 211 31.54 -14.90 2.17
N LYS A 212 31.23 -16.19 2.27
CA LYS A 212 29.86 -16.68 2.52
C LYS A 212 29.37 -16.42 3.95
N LEU A 213 30.31 -16.33 4.91
CA LEU A 213 30.04 -16.03 6.31
C LEU A 213 30.45 -14.59 6.59
N ILE A 214 29.46 -13.71 6.73
CA ILE A 214 29.68 -12.31 7.04
C ILE A 214 29.73 -12.17 8.55
N PRO A 215 30.85 -11.74 9.14
CA PRO A 215 30.96 -11.57 10.59
C PRO A 215 30.07 -10.44 11.09
N PHE A 216 29.65 -10.54 12.33
CA PHE A 216 28.84 -9.52 12.98
C PHE A 216 29.15 -9.42 14.47
N LYS A 217 28.91 -8.23 15.05
CA LYS A 217 29.12 -7.96 16.46
C LYS A 217 28.01 -7.05 16.99
N ILE A 218 27.33 -7.49 18.04
CA ILE A 218 26.36 -6.63 18.76
C ILE A 218 27.16 -5.58 19.55
N VAL A 219 26.78 -4.31 19.38
CA VAL A 219 27.43 -3.16 20.03
C VAL A 219 26.49 -2.33 20.88
N GLY A 220 25.19 -2.58 20.81
CA GLY A 220 24.18 -1.90 21.62
C GLY A 220 22.90 -2.69 21.71
N GLU A 221 22.20 -2.55 22.83
CA GLU A 221 20.86 -3.10 23.05
C GLU A 221 19.92 -1.97 23.47
N TYR A 222 18.71 -1.94 22.91
CA TYR A 222 17.74 -0.86 23.07
C TYR A 222 16.34 -1.43 23.23
N LYS A 223 15.49 -0.70 23.94
CA LYS A 223 14.04 -0.88 23.87
C LYS A 223 13.45 -0.04 22.73
N GLY A 224 12.27 -0.42 22.21
CA GLY A 224 11.60 0.39 21.20
C GLY A 224 11.54 1.89 21.53
N PRO A 225 11.13 2.30 22.73
CA PRO A 225 11.11 3.72 23.13
C PRO A 225 12.44 4.46 23.03
N ASP A 226 13.57 3.76 23.15
CA ASP A 226 14.92 4.36 23.05
C ASP A 226 15.28 4.79 21.61
N LEU A 227 14.56 4.27 20.63
CA LEU A 227 14.73 4.54 19.21
C LEU A 227 13.72 5.56 18.67
N VAL A 228 12.60 5.79 19.38
CA VAL A 228 11.55 6.74 18.96
C VAL A 228 12.12 8.15 18.86
N GLY A 229 11.78 8.82 17.75
CA GLY A 229 12.25 10.17 17.44
C GLY A 229 13.59 10.22 16.69
N MET A 230 14.34 9.10 16.58
CA MET A 230 15.54 9.07 15.75
C MET A 230 15.17 9.28 14.27
N GLU A 231 15.95 10.12 13.59
CA GLU A 231 15.72 10.52 12.21
C GLU A 231 16.58 9.72 11.23
N TYR A 232 16.06 9.57 10.00
CA TYR A 232 16.78 8.94 8.90
C TYR A 232 16.60 9.75 7.60
N GLU A 233 17.48 9.54 6.63
CA GLU A 233 17.36 10.15 5.30
C GLU A 233 16.21 9.50 4.51
N GLN A 234 15.46 10.30 3.73
CA GLN A 234 14.41 9.75 2.87
C GLN A 234 15.01 8.66 1.95
N LEU A 235 14.41 7.47 1.97
CA LEU A 235 14.95 6.30 1.29
C LEU A 235 14.96 6.47 -0.24
N ILE A 236 13.83 6.87 -0.80
CA ILE A 236 13.64 7.12 -2.23
C ILE A 236 13.08 8.54 -2.40
N PRO A 237 13.93 9.54 -2.66
CA PRO A 237 13.52 10.94 -2.65
C PRO A 237 12.89 11.40 -3.97
N TRP A 238 11.89 10.65 -4.45
CA TRP A 238 11.16 11.01 -5.67
C TRP A 238 10.19 12.15 -5.43
N VAL A 239 9.50 12.14 -4.29
CA VAL A 239 8.50 13.13 -3.91
C VAL A 239 8.65 13.49 -2.44
N LYS A 240 8.58 14.78 -2.12
CA LYS A 240 8.54 15.27 -0.74
C LYS A 240 7.13 15.15 -0.17
N PRO A 241 6.95 14.73 1.10
CA PRO A 241 5.66 14.78 1.75
C PRO A 241 5.18 16.23 1.93
N ILE A 242 3.87 16.40 2.07
CA ILE A 242 3.22 17.70 2.28
C ILE A 242 2.32 17.66 3.51
N ASP A 243 2.20 18.81 4.17
CA ASP A 243 1.13 19.10 5.12
C ASP A 243 -0.04 19.70 4.34
N VAL A 244 -1.24 19.16 4.54
CA VAL A 244 -2.47 19.63 3.89
C VAL A 244 -3.37 20.25 4.95
N ALA A 245 -3.76 21.51 4.74
CA ALA A 245 -4.68 22.24 5.63
C ALA A 245 -6.15 21.90 5.33
N GLU A 246 -7.06 22.28 6.25
CA GLU A 246 -8.50 22.03 6.11
C GLU A 246 -9.13 22.70 4.89
N ASP A 247 -8.58 23.82 4.45
CA ASP A 247 -9.02 24.55 3.24
C ASP A 247 -8.49 23.93 1.94
N GLY A 248 -7.68 22.85 2.03
CA GLY A 248 -7.08 22.16 0.90
C GLY A 248 -5.75 22.78 0.44
N SER A 249 -5.27 23.85 1.06
CA SER A 249 -3.92 24.38 0.81
C SER A 249 -2.86 23.39 1.33
N TRP A 250 -1.69 23.40 0.72
CA TRP A 250 -0.61 22.48 1.08
C TRP A 250 0.75 23.18 1.12
N THR A 251 1.66 22.61 1.91
CA THR A 251 3.05 23.06 1.99
C THR A 251 3.98 21.85 2.14
N PRO A 252 5.22 21.89 1.59
CA PRO A 252 6.21 20.85 1.87
C PRO A 252 6.42 20.64 3.37
N SER A 253 6.52 19.38 3.80
CA SER A 253 6.64 19.02 5.22
C SER A 253 7.97 18.38 5.54
N ASP A 254 8.58 18.80 6.67
CA ASP A 254 9.81 18.23 7.22
C ASP A 254 9.53 17.27 8.40
N LYS A 255 8.26 16.99 8.70
CA LYS A 255 7.84 16.17 9.86
C LYS A 255 8.02 14.67 9.69
N GLY A 256 8.35 14.20 8.50
CA GLY A 256 8.55 12.79 8.18
C GLY A 256 9.93 12.25 8.56
N PHE A 257 10.17 11.01 8.14
CA PHE A 257 11.47 10.31 8.15
C PHE A 257 12.07 10.15 9.54
N ARG A 258 11.25 9.76 10.50
CA ARG A 258 11.65 9.42 11.87
C ARG A 258 11.00 8.16 12.38
N VAL A 259 11.58 7.59 13.41
CA VAL A 259 11.07 6.40 14.09
C VAL A 259 9.90 6.78 15.00
N ILE A 260 8.81 6.03 14.88
CA ILE A 260 7.60 6.14 15.71
C ILE A 260 7.33 4.82 16.42
N SER A 261 6.34 4.77 17.31
CA SER A 261 5.95 3.57 18.05
C SER A 261 4.58 3.07 17.66
N GLY A 262 4.40 1.74 17.59
CA GLY A 262 3.11 1.09 17.35
C GLY A 262 3.04 -0.30 17.95
N ASP A 263 1.91 -0.62 18.60
CA ASP A 263 1.72 -1.90 19.31
C ASP A 263 1.52 -3.10 18.36
N TYR A 264 1.27 -2.87 17.07
CA TYR A 264 1.05 -3.91 16.06
C TYR A 264 2.34 -4.52 15.49
N VAL A 265 3.50 -3.93 15.80
CA VAL A 265 4.80 -4.46 15.36
C VAL A 265 5.07 -5.81 16.02
N THR A 266 5.39 -6.82 15.23
CA THR A 266 5.70 -8.19 15.69
C THR A 266 7.15 -8.57 15.41
N THR A 267 7.55 -9.71 15.96
CA THR A 267 8.84 -10.36 15.70
C THR A 267 8.67 -11.75 15.09
N GLU A 268 7.53 -12.00 14.44
CA GLU A 268 7.26 -13.27 13.76
C GLU A 268 8.01 -13.33 12.43
N ASP A 269 8.01 -12.19 11.69
CA ASP A 269 8.66 -12.03 10.40
C ASP A 269 9.41 -10.70 10.31
N GLY A 270 10.17 -10.52 9.23
CA GLY A 270 10.84 -9.28 8.89
C GLY A 270 12.02 -8.93 9.78
N THR A 271 12.09 -7.69 10.23
CA THR A 271 13.18 -7.13 11.02
C THR A 271 12.74 -6.61 12.39
N GLY A 272 11.43 -6.64 12.70
CA GLY A 272 10.85 -6.00 13.87
C GLY A 272 10.80 -4.47 13.80
N ILE A 273 11.11 -3.90 12.65
CA ILE A 273 10.90 -2.49 12.30
C ILE A 273 10.05 -2.46 11.03
N VAL A 274 8.91 -1.79 11.10
CA VAL A 274 7.97 -1.70 9.98
C VAL A 274 8.17 -0.39 9.24
N HIS A 275 8.29 -0.45 7.90
CA HIS A 275 8.25 0.75 7.08
C HIS A 275 6.82 1.26 6.97
N ILE A 276 6.61 2.57 7.12
CA ILE A 276 5.29 3.19 7.17
C ILE A 276 5.04 3.96 5.89
N ALA A 277 4.00 3.53 5.14
CA ALA A 277 3.49 4.21 3.95
C ALA A 277 2.00 4.53 4.15
N PRO A 278 1.65 5.66 4.78
CA PRO A 278 0.30 5.95 5.26
C PRO A 278 -0.77 6.06 4.17
N THR A 279 -0.36 6.19 2.90
CA THR A 279 -1.28 6.22 1.75
C THR A 279 -1.68 4.82 1.26
N PHE A 280 -1.04 3.75 1.77
CA PHE A 280 -1.27 2.36 1.33
C PHE A 280 -1.62 1.39 2.45
N GLY A 281 -1.19 1.66 3.70
CA GLY A 281 -1.52 0.83 4.86
C GLY A 281 -2.52 1.52 5.80
N ALA A 282 -3.58 0.82 6.23
CA ALA A 282 -4.55 1.36 7.18
C ALA A 282 -3.94 1.55 8.57
N ASP A 283 -3.19 0.56 9.06
CA ASP A 283 -2.45 0.64 10.32
C ASP A 283 -1.36 1.72 10.24
N ASP A 284 -0.66 1.82 9.10
CA ASP A 284 0.33 2.86 8.84
C ASP A 284 -0.28 4.27 8.93
N ALA A 285 -1.45 4.46 8.30
CA ALA A 285 -2.18 5.73 8.36
C ALA A 285 -2.60 6.09 9.79
N PHE A 286 -3.02 5.09 10.58
CA PHE A 286 -3.42 5.29 11.96
C PHE A 286 -2.25 5.73 12.84
N VAL A 287 -1.14 4.99 12.83
CA VAL A 287 0.02 5.30 13.68
C VAL A 287 0.75 6.57 13.23
N ALA A 288 0.82 6.82 11.92
CA ALA A 288 1.41 8.05 11.38
C ALA A 288 0.64 9.28 11.82
N ARG A 289 -0.71 9.24 11.74
CA ARG A 289 -1.58 10.33 12.20
C ARG A 289 -1.41 10.59 13.70
N ALA A 290 -1.39 9.54 14.52
CA ALA A 290 -1.19 9.64 15.96
C ALA A 290 0.17 10.27 16.32
N ALA A 291 1.20 10.04 15.52
CA ALA A 291 2.54 10.58 15.69
C ALA A 291 2.79 11.92 14.98
N GLY A 292 1.79 12.49 14.29
CA GLY A 292 1.92 13.72 13.52
C GLY A 292 2.84 13.59 12.30
N ILE A 293 2.93 12.38 11.71
CA ILE A 293 3.70 12.12 10.50
C ILE A 293 2.82 12.39 9.26
N PRO A 294 3.28 13.16 8.27
CA PRO A 294 2.53 13.40 7.05
C PRO A 294 2.43 12.14 6.21
N SER A 295 1.30 11.97 5.52
CA SER A 295 1.18 11.03 4.42
C SER A 295 1.86 11.59 3.17
N LEU A 296 2.45 10.73 2.34
CA LEU A 296 3.02 11.17 1.07
C LEU A 296 1.91 11.24 0.00
N PHE A 297 1.33 12.42 -0.13
CA PHE A 297 0.33 12.72 -1.16
C PHE A 297 0.96 13.39 -2.39
N MET A 298 0.34 13.14 -3.54
CA MET A 298 0.49 13.89 -4.77
C MET A 298 -0.70 14.84 -4.90
N ILE A 299 -0.52 15.97 -5.59
CA ILE A 299 -1.60 16.89 -5.96
C ILE A 299 -1.83 16.78 -7.46
N ASN A 300 -3.03 16.40 -7.87
CA ASN A 300 -3.40 16.34 -9.29
C ASN A 300 -3.79 17.72 -9.84
N LYS A 301 -3.97 17.84 -11.16
CA LYS A 301 -4.40 19.10 -11.83
C LYS A 301 -5.74 19.66 -11.36
N LYS A 302 -6.53 18.88 -10.63
CA LYS A 302 -7.80 19.33 -10.01
C LYS A 302 -7.60 19.88 -8.59
N GLY A 303 -6.36 19.91 -8.09
CA GLY A 303 -6.06 20.29 -6.72
C GLY A 303 -6.44 19.23 -5.67
N GLU A 304 -6.66 18.00 -6.09
CA GLU A 304 -7.04 16.91 -5.18
C GLU A 304 -5.81 16.15 -4.70
N THR A 305 -5.79 15.80 -3.41
CA THR A 305 -4.79 14.89 -2.85
C THR A 305 -5.02 13.46 -3.33
N ARG A 306 -3.95 12.82 -3.77
CA ARG A 306 -3.95 11.43 -4.25
C ARG A 306 -2.74 10.67 -3.68
N PRO A 307 -2.81 9.34 -3.51
CA PRO A 307 -1.61 8.53 -3.31
C PRO A 307 -0.73 8.61 -4.57
N MET A 308 0.49 8.11 -4.49
CA MET A 308 1.42 8.08 -5.63
C MET A 308 0.93 7.20 -6.79
N VAL A 309 -0.01 6.30 -6.53
CA VAL A 309 -0.61 5.37 -7.49
C VAL A 309 -2.02 5.82 -7.83
N ASP A 310 -2.38 5.84 -9.11
CA ASP A 310 -3.71 6.17 -9.60
C ASP A 310 -4.71 5.01 -9.42
N LEU A 311 -5.98 5.25 -9.76
CA LEU A 311 -7.04 4.25 -9.61
C LEU A 311 -6.92 3.07 -10.59
N THR A 312 -6.06 3.15 -11.60
CA THR A 312 -5.78 2.04 -12.51
C THR A 312 -4.65 1.14 -12.00
N GLY A 313 -3.89 1.58 -11.01
CA GLY A 313 -2.80 0.83 -10.40
C GLY A 313 -1.42 1.15 -10.97
N LYS A 314 -1.20 2.35 -11.51
CA LYS A 314 0.09 2.83 -11.99
C LYS A 314 0.52 4.11 -11.28
N PHE A 315 1.80 4.38 -11.24
CA PHE A 315 2.33 5.65 -10.77
C PHE A 315 1.84 6.80 -11.64
N PHE A 316 1.42 7.92 -11.02
CA PHE A 316 0.96 9.10 -11.74
C PHE A 316 1.97 9.59 -12.78
N LEU A 317 1.48 10.02 -13.93
CA LEU A 317 2.29 10.76 -14.88
C LEU A 317 2.55 12.17 -14.33
N ILE A 318 3.74 12.71 -14.60
CA ILE A 318 4.11 14.05 -14.12
C ILE A 318 3.18 15.12 -14.70
N ASP A 319 2.72 14.91 -15.93
CA ASP A 319 1.80 15.84 -16.61
C ASP A 319 0.35 15.76 -16.11
N GLU A 320 -0.01 14.78 -15.27
CA GLU A 320 -1.30 14.69 -14.57
C GLU A 320 -1.31 15.46 -13.24
N LEU A 321 -0.13 15.89 -12.77
CA LEU A 321 0.05 16.59 -11.50
C LEU A 321 -0.05 18.11 -11.64
N ASP A 322 -0.34 18.77 -10.53
CA ASP A 322 -0.30 20.22 -10.40
C ASP A 322 1.11 20.75 -10.61
N GLU A 323 1.28 21.82 -11.41
CA GLU A 323 2.58 22.34 -11.80
C GLU A 323 3.38 22.90 -10.62
N ASP A 324 2.72 23.56 -9.66
CA ASP A 324 3.39 24.15 -8.50
C ASP A 324 3.82 23.05 -7.53
N PHE A 325 3.00 21.99 -7.40
CA PHE A 325 3.37 20.80 -6.66
C PHE A 325 4.60 20.13 -7.28
N VAL A 326 4.62 19.93 -8.59
CA VAL A 326 5.78 19.33 -9.29
C VAL A 326 7.05 20.13 -9.02
N LYS A 327 7.00 21.45 -9.17
CA LYS A 327 8.16 22.34 -8.91
C LYS A 327 8.66 22.28 -7.47
N ALA A 328 7.75 22.20 -6.49
CA ALA A 328 8.09 22.26 -5.08
C ALA A 328 8.48 20.90 -4.48
N CYS A 329 7.85 19.82 -4.93
CA CYS A 329 7.88 18.53 -4.23
C CYS A 329 8.41 17.36 -5.06
N VAL A 330 8.37 17.40 -6.40
CA VAL A 330 8.75 16.25 -7.24
C VAL A 330 10.19 16.38 -7.74
N ASN A 331 11.01 15.38 -7.47
CA ASN A 331 12.31 15.24 -8.12
C ASN A 331 12.09 14.57 -9.49
N VAL A 332 11.88 15.42 -10.51
CA VAL A 332 11.56 14.96 -11.88
C VAL A 332 12.64 14.04 -12.44
N ASP A 333 13.92 14.32 -12.20
CA ASP A 333 15.02 13.51 -12.74
C ASP A 333 15.02 12.07 -12.17
N LEU A 334 14.62 11.88 -10.93
CA LEU A 334 14.56 10.56 -10.31
C LEU A 334 13.22 9.85 -10.58
N TYR A 335 12.12 10.59 -10.70
CA TYR A 335 10.78 10.02 -10.83
C TYR A 335 10.39 9.70 -12.28
N LYS A 336 10.92 10.44 -13.29
CA LYS A 336 10.53 10.35 -14.71
C LYS A 336 10.57 8.94 -15.30
N ASP A 337 11.52 8.10 -14.86
CA ASP A 337 11.70 6.74 -15.37
C ASP A 337 10.69 5.73 -14.77
N TYR A 338 9.93 6.15 -13.75
CA TYR A 338 8.96 5.33 -13.02
C TYR A 338 7.51 5.77 -13.24
N GLN A 339 7.27 7.02 -13.70
CA GLN A 339 5.92 7.50 -14.00
C GLN A 339 5.20 6.57 -14.98
N GLY A 340 3.92 6.32 -14.77
CA GLY A 340 3.08 5.49 -15.63
C GLY A 340 3.35 3.99 -15.53
N LYS A 341 4.31 3.52 -14.71
CA LYS A 341 4.55 2.08 -14.49
C LYS A 341 3.48 1.48 -13.60
N TRP A 342 3.05 0.28 -13.96
CA TRP A 342 2.10 -0.51 -13.18
C TRP A 342 2.76 -1.08 -11.93
N VAL A 343 2.11 -0.93 -10.76
CA VAL A 343 2.68 -1.41 -9.49
C VAL A 343 2.60 -2.94 -9.34
N LYS A 344 1.71 -3.58 -10.08
CA LYS A 344 1.61 -5.03 -10.20
C LYS A 344 1.35 -5.41 -11.66
N ASN A 345 1.97 -6.48 -12.14
CA ASN A 345 1.73 -7.01 -13.48
C ASN A 345 0.26 -7.41 -13.69
N ALA A 346 -0.44 -7.80 -12.61
CA ALA A 346 -1.87 -8.10 -12.64
C ALA A 346 -2.76 -6.91 -13.07
N TYR A 347 -2.27 -5.69 -12.96
CA TYR A 347 -3.03 -4.48 -13.35
C TYR A 347 -2.71 -4.03 -14.78
N ASP A 348 -1.64 -4.54 -15.37
CA ASP A 348 -1.18 -4.17 -16.70
C ASP A 348 -1.97 -4.92 -17.78
N PRO A 349 -2.71 -4.20 -18.65
CA PRO A 349 -3.51 -4.81 -19.70
C PRO A 349 -2.69 -5.67 -20.70
N GLN A 350 -1.38 -5.45 -20.82
CA GLN A 350 -0.52 -6.24 -21.71
C GLN A 350 -0.53 -7.74 -21.36
N PHE A 351 -0.82 -8.11 -20.11
CA PHE A 351 -0.93 -9.50 -19.65
C PHE A 351 -2.34 -10.06 -19.73
N THR A 352 -3.28 -9.33 -20.37
CA THR A 352 -4.65 -9.78 -20.59
C THR A 352 -4.84 -10.16 -22.05
N VAL A 353 -5.10 -11.43 -22.33
CA VAL A 353 -5.35 -11.98 -23.67
C VAL A 353 -6.80 -12.43 -23.74
N ASP A 354 -7.55 -11.95 -24.75
CA ASP A 354 -8.98 -12.27 -24.94
C ASP A 354 -9.85 -12.04 -23.68
N GLY A 355 -9.53 -10.97 -22.91
CA GLY A 355 -10.22 -10.60 -21.69
C GLY A 355 -9.92 -11.50 -20.48
N LYS A 356 -8.87 -12.32 -20.56
CA LYS A 356 -8.37 -13.16 -19.46
C LYS A 356 -6.93 -12.80 -19.12
N TYR A 357 -6.67 -12.67 -17.82
CA TYR A 357 -5.33 -12.46 -17.32
C TYR A 357 -4.48 -13.74 -17.48
N ASP A 358 -3.31 -13.60 -18.10
CA ASP A 358 -2.34 -14.68 -18.26
C ASP A 358 -1.31 -14.62 -17.12
N GLU A 359 -1.61 -15.32 -16.04
CA GLU A 359 -0.78 -15.35 -14.83
C GLU A 359 0.63 -15.89 -15.11
N GLN A 360 0.78 -16.87 -16.00
CA GLN A 360 2.09 -17.49 -16.28
C GLN A 360 3.03 -16.50 -16.98
N VAL A 361 2.51 -15.78 -17.97
CA VAL A 361 3.28 -14.75 -18.68
C VAL A 361 3.60 -13.58 -17.75
N ALA A 362 2.64 -13.14 -16.95
CA ALA A 362 2.83 -12.03 -16.01
C ALA A 362 3.85 -12.36 -14.90
N GLN A 363 3.84 -13.58 -14.38
CA GLN A 363 4.83 -14.03 -13.37
C GLN A 363 6.24 -14.21 -13.95
N ALA A 364 6.37 -14.52 -15.23
CA ALA A 364 7.66 -14.64 -15.92
C ALA A 364 8.26 -13.27 -16.28
N ALA A 365 7.45 -12.22 -16.37
CA ALA A 365 7.87 -10.87 -16.69
C ALA A 365 8.50 -10.17 -15.46
N GLU A 366 9.40 -9.22 -15.72
CA GLU A 366 9.95 -8.35 -14.69
C GLU A 366 8.84 -7.47 -14.10
N SER A 367 8.74 -7.44 -12.77
CA SER A 367 7.79 -6.61 -12.04
C SER A 367 8.43 -5.31 -11.54
N LEU A 368 7.63 -4.29 -11.28
CA LEU A 368 8.12 -3.05 -10.68
C LEU A 368 8.81 -3.29 -9.33
N ASP A 369 8.37 -4.28 -8.55
CA ASP A 369 9.04 -4.66 -7.31
C ASP A 369 10.50 -5.09 -7.56
N ILE A 370 10.77 -5.85 -8.63
CA ILE A 370 12.12 -6.24 -9.03
C ILE A 370 12.93 -5.01 -9.46
N GLU A 371 12.37 -4.13 -10.29
CA GLU A 371 13.05 -2.93 -10.75
C GLU A 371 13.46 -2.04 -9.57
N ILE A 372 12.55 -1.80 -8.62
CA ILE A 372 12.83 -1.00 -7.41
C ILE A 372 13.91 -1.68 -6.56
N CYS A 373 13.82 -3.00 -6.37
CA CYS A 373 14.84 -3.76 -5.65
C CYS A 373 16.23 -3.63 -6.31
N MET A 374 16.29 -3.68 -7.63
CA MET A 374 17.58 -3.56 -8.36
C MET A 374 18.10 -2.13 -8.33
N MET A 375 17.23 -1.12 -8.46
CA MET A 375 17.60 0.28 -8.28
C MET A 375 18.21 0.51 -6.88
N MET A 376 17.55 0.04 -5.84
CA MET A 376 18.02 0.20 -4.46
C MET A 376 19.30 -0.57 -4.18
N LYS A 377 19.47 -1.76 -4.78
CA LYS A 377 20.73 -2.49 -4.71
C LYS A 377 21.88 -1.71 -5.36
N ALA A 378 21.64 -1.11 -6.52
CA ALA A 378 22.61 -0.24 -7.19
C ALA A 378 22.94 1.01 -6.37
N ALA A 379 21.94 1.59 -5.68
CA ALA A 379 22.09 2.71 -4.77
C ALA A 379 22.68 2.33 -3.38
N ARG A 380 23.03 1.03 -3.16
CA ARG A 380 23.56 0.50 -1.90
C ARG A 380 22.61 0.66 -0.70
N GLN A 381 21.30 0.61 -0.97
CA GLN A 381 20.22 0.73 0.02
C GLN A 381 19.51 -0.60 0.29
N ALA A 382 19.97 -1.70 -0.32
CA ALA A 382 19.44 -3.04 -0.09
C ALA A 382 20.34 -3.84 0.84
N PHE A 383 19.78 -4.40 1.92
CA PHE A 383 20.45 -5.34 2.79
C PHE A 383 20.26 -6.77 2.31
N LYS A 384 19.02 -7.14 1.94
CA LYS A 384 18.67 -8.48 1.44
C LYS A 384 17.50 -8.38 0.47
N ILE A 385 17.56 -9.13 -0.63
CA ILE A 385 16.48 -9.28 -1.61
C ILE A 385 16.25 -10.77 -1.78
N GLU A 386 15.00 -11.22 -1.64
CA GLU A 386 14.65 -12.64 -1.76
C GLU A 386 13.24 -12.82 -2.29
N LYS A 387 12.93 -14.02 -2.77
CA LYS A 387 11.56 -14.42 -3.09
C LYS A 387 10.90 -14.98 -1.83
N HIS A 388 9.70 -14.47 -1.53
CA HIS A 388 8.93 -14.89 -0.38
C HIS A 388 7.52 -15.26 -0.81
N VAL A 389 6.97 -16.32 -0.22
CA VAL A 389 5.56 -16.73 -0.42
C VAL A 389 4.75 -16.18 0.73
N HIS A 390 3.74 -15.41 0.41
CA HIS A 390 2.83 -14.85 1.40
C HIS A 390 1.39 -14.82 0.89
N ASN A 391 0.43 -14.75 1.80
CA ASN A 391 -0.97 -14.59 1.47
C ASN A 391 -1.25 -13.20 0.94
N TYR A 392 -1.92 -13.13 -0.22
CA TYR A 392 -2.30 -11.88 -0.87
C TYR A 392 -3.81 -11.88 -1.17
N PRO A 393 -4.53 -10.78 -0.89
CA PRO A 393 -5.96 -10.68 -1.15
C PRO A 393 -6.24 -10.48 -2.65
N HIS A 394 -7.20 -11.23 -3.17
CA HIS A 394 -7.73 -11.12 -4.52
C HIS A 394 -9.18 -10.68 -4.49
N CYS A 395 -9.62 -9.95 -5.50
CA CYS A 395 -11.02 -9.58 -5.64
C CYS A 395 -11.85 -10.81 -6.01
N TRP A 396 -12.83 -11.15 -5.19
CA TRP A 396 -13.65 -12.35 -5.42
C TRP A 396 -14.54 -12.29 -6.69
N ARG A 397 -14.61 -11.14 -7.36
CA ARG A 397 -15.42 -10.91 -8.57
C ARG A 397 -14.61 -10.82 -9.85
N THR A 398 -13.37 -10.32 -9.75
CA THR A 398 -12.53 -10.05 -10.93
C THR A 398 -11.23 -10.81 -10.93
N ASP A 399 -10.96 -11.55 -9.85
CA ASP A 399 -9.75 -12.36 -9.61
C ASP A 399 -8.44 -11.62 -9.32
#